data_4d62fd1d8c3e9fdb5da061ebfa2598c9
#
_entry.id   4d62fd1d8c3e9fdb5da061ebfa2598c9
#
_cell.length_a   1.000
_cell.length_b   1.000
_cell.length_c   1.000
_cell.angle_alpha   90.00
_cell.angle_beta   90.00
_cell.angle_gamma   90.00
#
_symmetry.space_group_name_H-M   'P 1'
#
loop_
_entity.id
_entity.type
_entity.pdbx_description
1 polymer ?
#
loop_
_entity_poly.entity_id
_entity_poly.type
_entity_poly.pdbx_seq_one_letter_code
_entity_poly.pdbx_strand_id
1 'polypeptide(L)'
;MYKYRRFDNDKWFQFGRNQGMGYANVPKLVAPEISLGGNYTIDSDGRYYSTTKVYGYVKKKDIPISYPFLLGILNSVVFWFFIQNTGYVLRGGYYTFKTNYVAPFPFPDFESLPVELVSRIETLVEELLKDKRTGTETAHIQRKIDELVCRLYDVDINALNSASTC
;
A
#
# COMPACT_ATOMS: atom_id res chain seq x y z
N MET A 1 32.06 -5.92 17.34
CA MET A 1 32.87 -6.46 16.23
C MET A 1 32.05 -6.33 14.95
N TYR A 2 32.24 -5.25 14.17
CA TYR A 2 31.55 -5.03 12.90
C TYR A 2 32.16 -6.00 11.88
N LYS A 3 31.37 -7.01 11.45
CA LYS A 3 31.70 -7.83 10.29
C LYS A 3 31.64 -6.90 9.07
N TYR A 4 32.78 -6.40 8.62
CA TYR A 4 32.89 -5.77 7.32
C TYR A 4 32.42 -6.79 6.28
N ARG A 5 31.44 -6.40 5.45
CA ARG A 5 31.08 -7.19 4.28
C ARG A 5 32.28 -7.13 3.33
N ARG A 6 33.00 -8.22 3.26
CA ARG A 6 34.04 -8.39 2.26
C ARG A 6 33.36 -8.60 0.91
N PHE A 7 33.52 -7.65 0.02
CA PHE A 7 33.38 -7.88 -1.40
C PHE A 7 34.66 -8.59 -1.87
N ASP A 8 34.77 -9.86 -1.50
CA ASP A 8 35.97 -10.67 -1.66
C ASP A 8 36.00 -11.41 -2.99
N ASN A 9 35.48 -10.80 -4.06
CA ASN A 9 35.53 -11.42 -5.37
C ASN A 9 35.73 -10.36 -6.46
N ASP A 10 36.20 -10.78 -7.62
CA ASP A 10 36.37 -9.97 -8.83
C ASP A 10 35.08 -9.31 -9.35
N LYS A 11 33.99 -9.48 -8.60
CA LYS A 11 32.64 -8.95 -8.92
C LYS A 11 32.25 -7.81 -7.99
N TRP A 12 33.16 -6.89 -7.71
CA TRP A 12 32.96 -5.68 -6.90
C TRP A 12 31.73 -4.85 -7.31
N PHE A 13 31.26 -5.01 -8.56
CA PHE A 13 30.10 -4.34 -9.14
C PHE A 13 28.77 -5.03 -8.82
N GLN A 14 28.76 -6.17 -8.11
CA GLN A 14 27.53 -6.85 -7.73
C GLN A 14 26.82 -6.12 -6.59
N PHE A 15 25.49 -6.17 -6.60
CA PHE A 15 24.69 -5.67 -5.49
C PHE A 15 25.10 -6.36 -4.18
N GLY A 16 25.39 -5.59 -3.15
CA GLY A 16 25.71 -6.12 -1.83
C GLY A 16 24.55 -6.83 -1.13
N ARG A 17 23.32 -6.65 -1.66
CA ARG A 17 22.09 -7.35 -1.25
C ARG A 17 21.25 -7.62 -2.48
N ASN A 18 20.95 -8.90 -2.70
CA ASN A 18 20.08 -9.35 -3.79
C ASN A 18 18.60 -9.47 -3.34
N GLN A 19 18.24 -8.83 -2.23
CA GLN A 19 16.88 -8.87 -1.69
C GLN A 19 15.92 -8.21 -2.67
N GLY A 20 14.86 -8.93 -3.03
CA GLY A 20 13.81 -8.43 -3.91
C GLY A 20 14.10 -8.51 -5.40
N MET A 21 15.30 -8.90 -5.84
CA MET A 21 15.62 -9.01 -7.28
C MET A 21 14.70 -10.01 -8.00
N GLY A 22 14.35 -11.12 -7.36
CA GLY A 22 13.41 -12.11 -7.92
C GLY A 22 11.97 -11.59 -8.10
N TYR A 23 11.65 -10.45 -7.48
CA TYR A 23 10.33 -9.81 -7.55
C TYR A 23 10.36 -8.47 -8.30
N ALA A 24 11.49 -8.12 -8.91
CA ALA A 24 11.66 -6.83 -9.58
C ALA A 24 10.74 -6.69 -10.80
N ASN A 25 10.59 -7.76 -11.58
CA ASN A 25 9.88 -7.77 -12.85
C ASN A 25 8.50 -8.46 -12.77
N VAL A 26 7.85 -8.41 -11.62
CA VAL A 26 6.50 -8.96 -11.45
C VAL A 26 5.51 -7.86 -11.08
N PRO A 27 4.21 -8.05 -11.35
CA PRO A 27 3.16 -7.15 -10.87
C PRO A 27 3.23 -6.97 -9.36
N LYS A 28 3.12 -5.73 -8.91
CA LYS A 28 3.23 -5.39 -7.48
C LYS A 28 2.55 -4.07 -7.16
N LEU A 29 2.28 -3.82 -5.88
CA LEU A 29 2.04 -2.47 -5.38
C LEU A 29 3.36 -1.82 -5.03
N VAL A 30 3.44 -0.52 -5.21
CA VAL A 30 4.59 0.29 -4.81
C VAL A 30 4.12 1.46 -3.95
N ALA A 31 4.91 1.78 -2.92
CA ALA A 31 4.61 2.89 -2.02
C ALA A 31 5.90 3.57 -1.53
N PRO A 32 5.87 4.88 -1.25
CA PRO A 32 7.00 5.57 -0.64
C PRO A 32 7.21 5.12 0.82
N GLU A 33 8.45 5.16 1.29
CA GLU A 33 8.78 4.91 2.70
C GLU A 33 8.15 5.95 3.64
N ILE A 34 8.03 7.18 3.18
CA ILE A 34 7.55 8.32 3.97
C ILE A 34 6.43 9.01 3.19
N SER A 35 5.28 9.21 3.83
CA SER A 35 4.11 9.78 3.17
C SER A 35 3.15 10.48 4.14
N LEU A 36 2.27 11.32 3.58
CA LEU A 36 1.04 11.84 4.19
C LEU A 36 -0.15 11.10 3.57
N GLY A 37 -0.49 9.92 4.10
CA GLY A 37 -1.54 9.08 3.55
C GLY A 37 -1.03 7.84 2.84
N GLY A 38 -1.92 7.00 2.37
CA GLY A 38 -1.61 5.68 1.81
C GLY A 38 -0.68 5.69 0.60
N ASN A 39 -0.83 6.55 -0.34
CA ASN A 39 0.01 6.76 -1.55
C ASN A 39 0.59 5.49 -2.21
N TYR A 40 -0.16 4.40 -2.16
CA TYR A 40 0.13 3.17 -2.89
C TYR A 40 -0.30 3.31 -4.34
N THR A 41 0.45 2.71 -5.24
CA THR A 41 0.08 2.59 -6.65
C THR A 41 0.41 1.19 -7.18
N ILE A 42 -0.13 0.85 -8.35
CA ILE A 42 0.08 -0.45 -8.98
C ILE A 42 1.11 -0.35 -10.11
N ASP A 43 2.09 -1.24 -10.08
CA ASP A 43 2.98 -1.56 -11.19
C ASP A 43 2.52 -2.89 -11.80
N SER A 44 1.56 -2.81 -12.74
CA SER A 44 0.93 -3.97 -13.36
C SER A 44 1.87 -4.77 -14.25
N ASP A 45 2.88 -4.11 -14.81
CA ASP A 45 3.79 -4.71 -15.79
C ASP A 45 5.14 -5.11 -15.17
N GLY A 46 5.38 -4.80 -13.90
CA GLY A 46 6.65 -5.05 -13.26
C GLY A 46 7.81 -4.23 -13.82
N ARG A 47 7.56 -2.98 -14.23
CA ARG A 47 8.58 -2.12 -14.85
C ARG A 47 9.41 -1.31 -13.87
N TYR A 48 8.91 -1.13 -12.65
CA TYR A 48 9.54 -0.27 -11.66
C TYR A 48 10.27 -1.09 -10.60
N TYR A 49 11.50 -0.68 -10.33
CA TYR A 49 12.32 -1.28 -9.29
C TYR A 49 12.16 -0.54 -7.98
N SER A 50 11.96 -1.27 -6.89
CA SER A 50 11.95 -0.69 -5.57
C SER A 50 13.37 -0.29 -5.13
N THR A 51 13.44 0.78 -4.33
CA THR A 51 14.68 1.30 -3.75
C THR A 51 14.59 1.29 -2.23
N THR A 52 15.56 1.87 -1.55
CA THR A 52 15.49 2.05 -0.09
C THR A 52 14.41 3.05 0.36
N LYS A 53 13.85 3.81 -0.58
CA LYS A 53 12.83 4.86 -0.33
C LYS A 53 11.47 4.55 -0.95
N VAL A 54 11.39 3.49 -1.75
CA VAL A 54 10.16 3.01 -2.37
C VAL A 54 10.09 1.50 -2.17
N TYR A 55 9.04 1.03 -1.51
CA TYR A 55 8.81 -0.38 -1.26
C TYR A 55 7.92 -1.00 -2.33
N GLY A 56 8.27 -2.23 -2.74
CA GLY A 56 7.44 -3.08 -3.59
C GLY A 56 6.77 -4.16 -2.74
N TYR A 57 5.46 -4.33 -2.92
CA TYR A 57 4.64 -5.33 -2.23
C TYR A 57 4.11 -6.33 -3.26
N VAL A 58 4.60 -7.56 -3.20
CA VAL A 58 4.15 -8.66 -4.05
C VAL A 58 3.18 -9.52 -3.27
N LYS A 59 1.99 -9.72 -3.83
CA LYS A 59 0.95 -10.58 -3.26
C LYS A 59 1.42 -12.04 -3.31
N LYS A 60 1.22 -12.79 -2.24
CA LYS A 60 1.43 -14.24 -2.23
C LYS A 60 0.46 -14.91 -3.20
N LYS A 61 0.89 -16.03 -3.81
CA LYS A 61 0.11 -16.72 -4.85
C LYS A 61 -1.21 -17.29 -4.35
N ASP A 62 -1.28 -17.68 -3.10
CA ASP A 62 -2.42 -18.27 -2.41
C ASP A 62 -3.47 -17.26 -1.94
N ILE A 63 -3.20 -15.95 -2.07
CA ILE A 63 -4.16 -14.92 -1.67
C ILE A 63 -5.16 -14.66 -2.80
N PRO A 64 -6.48 -14.91 -2.58
CA PRO A 64 -7.49 -14.92 -3.65
C PRO A 64 -8.04 -13.54 -4.04
N ILE A 65 -7.39 -12.46 -3.64
CA ILE A 65 -7.82 -11.07 -3.91
C ILE A 65 -6.93 -10.38 -4.94
N SER A 66 -7.49 -9.38 -5.61
CA SER A 66 -6.80 -8.61 -6.65
C SER A 66 -5.90 -7.50 -6.08
N TYR A 67 -4.98 -6.98 -6.89
CA TYR A 67 -4.23 -5.78 -6.55
C TYR A 67 -5.10 -4.51 -6.47
N PRO A 68 -6.11 -4.30 -7.35
CA PRO A 68 -7.06 -3.18 -7.17
C PRO A 68 -7.77 -3.19 -5.83
N PHE A 69 -8.24 -4.35 -5.34
CA PHE A 69 -8.87 -4.43 -4.02
C PHE A 69 -7.90 -4.05 -2.90
N LEU A 70 -6.67 -4.60 -2.90
CA LEU A 70 -5.63 -4.24 -1.94
C LEU A 70 -5.29 -2.74 -1.99
N LEU A 71 -5.24 -2.17 -3.20
CA LEU A 71 -4.97 -0.76 -3.41
C LEU A 71 -6.06 0.12 -2.79
N GLY A 72 -7.33 -0.28 -2.93
CA GLY A 72 -8.46 0.39 -2.31
C GLY A 72 -8.33 0.44 -0.79
N ILE A 73 -8.00 -0.69 -0.15
CA ILE A 73 -7.79 -0.76 1.30
C ILE A 73 -6.59 0.09 1.74
N LEU A 74 -5.43 -0.07 1.10
CA LEU A 74 -4.17 0.56 1.51
C LEU A 74 -4.12 2.09 1.25
N ASN A 75 -5.03 2.61 0.43
CA ASN A 75 -5.21 4.04 0.23
C ASN A 75 -6.44 4.62 0.95
N SER A 76 -7.16 3.80 1.71
CA SER A 76 -8.38 4.23 2.40
C SER A 76 -8.10 5.03 3.67
N VAL A 77 -9.13 5.74 4.12
CA VAL A 77 -9.14 6.44 5.41
C VAL A 77 -8.96 5.46 6.59
N VAL A 78 -9.41 4.21 6.47
CA VAL A 78 -9.25 3.17 7.51
C VAL A 78 -7.78 2.82 7.72
N PHE A 79 -7.06 2.57 6.63
CA PHE A 79 -5.63 2.29 6.70
C PHE A 79 -4.84 3.52 7.18
N TRP A 80 -5.20 4.71 6.70
CA TRP A 80 -4.58 5.95 7.15
C TRP A 80 -4.78 6.19 8.65
N PHE A 81 -5.99 6.00 9.15
CA PHE A 81 -6.28 6.07 10.59
C PHE A 81 -5.45 5.08 11.39
N PHE A 82 -5.32 3.84 10.92
CA PHE A 82 -4.45 2.85 11.57
C PHE A 82 -3.00 3.34 11.66
N ILE A 83 -2.43 3.83 10.57
CA ILE A 83 -1.04 4.35 10.53
C ILE A 83 -0.88 5.57 11.44
N GLN A 84 -1.86 6.45 11.52
CA GLN A 84 -1.82 7.62 12.42
C GLN A 84 -1.76 7.22 13.90
N ASN A 85 -2.40 6.11 14.27
CA ASN A 85 -2.49 5.67 15.67
C ASN A 85 -1.42 4.65 16.07
N THR A 86 -0.77 3.99 15.13
CA THR A 86 0.21 2.92 15.40
C THR A 86 1.59 3.18 14.80
N GLY A 87 1.67 4.10 13.84
CA GLY A 87 2.88 4.41 13.11
C GLY A 87 3.81 5.38 13.85
N TYR A 88 4.96 5.61 13.25
CA TYR A 88 5.93 6.58 13.74
C TYR A 88 5.85 7.88 12.93
N VAL A 89 5.53 8.98 13.63
CA VAL A 89 5.42 10.30 13.02
C VAL A 89 6.81 10.95 12.89
N LEU A 90 7.04 11.54 11.73
CA LEU A 90 8.23 12.32 11.40
C LEU A 90 7.92 13.82 11.42
N ARG A 91 8.98 14.64 11.38
CA ARG A 91 8.83 16.11 11.31
C ARG A 91 7.94 16.51 10.12
N GLY A 92 6.99 17.40 10.36
CA GLY A 92 6.04 17.87 9.36
C GLY A 92 4.79 17.00 9.22
N GLY A 93 4.53 16.10 10.18
CA GLY A 93 3.33 15.25 10.19
C GLY A 93 3.39 14.04 9.25
N TYR A 94 4.55 13.80 8.61
CA TYR A 94 4.74 12.62 7.78
C TYR A 94 4.86 11.36 8.62
N TYR A 95 4.42 10.22 8.07
CA TYR A 95 4.56 8.92 8.69
C TYR A 95 5.46 8.01 7.89
N THR A 96 6.11 7.06 8.58
CA THR A 96 6.91 6.03 7.90
C THR A 96 6.09 4.78 7.65
N PHE A 97 6.16 4.28 6.42
CA PHE A 97 5.46 3.07 5.95
C PHE A 97 6.39 1.85 5.91
N LYS A 98 7.37 1.80 6.83
CA LYS A 98 8.21 0.61 7.00
C LYS A 98 7.38 -0.62 7.36
N THR A 99 7.86 -1.79 6.97
CA THR A 99 7.16 -3.07 7.15
C THR A 99 6.67 -3.31 8.58
N ASN A 100 7.44 -2.92 9.60
CA ASN A 100 7.05 -3.08 11.00
C ASN A 100 5.83 -2.24 11.42
N TYR A 101 5.50 -1.18 10.70
CA TYR A 101 4.31 -0.36 10.93
C TYR A 101 3.13 -0.76 10.02
N VAL A 102 3.41 -1.30 8.84
CA VAL A 102 2.38 -1.71 7.88
C VAL A 102 1.90 -3.14 8.14
N ALA A 103 2.82 -4.07 8.45
CA ALA A 103 2.50 -5.48 8.63
C ALA A 103 1.47 -5.80 9.73
N PRO A 104 1.37 -5.02 10.84
CA PRO A 104 0.34 -5.26 11.84
C PRO A 104 -1.07 -4.84 11.43
N PHE A 105 -1.26 -4.20 10.27
CA PHE A 105 -2.59 -3.80 9.81
C PHE A 105 -3.50 -5.02 9.66
N PRO A 106 -4.68 -5.03 10.30
CA PRO A 106 -5.57 -6.18 10.30
C PRO A 106 -6.33 -6.23 8.97
N PHE A 107 -5.83 -7.03 8.02
CA PHE A 107 -6.62 -7.33 6.82
C PHE A 107 -7.84 -8.18 7.19
N PRO A 108 -8.97 -7.99 6.47
CA PRO A 108 -10.14 -8.83 6.67
C PRO A 108 -9.84 -10.27 6.25
N ASP A 109 -10.61 -11.21 6.78
CA ASP A 109 -10.57 -12.58 6.31
C ASP A 109 -11.06 -12.65 4.87
N PHE A 110 -10.14 -12.94 3.94
CA PHE A 110 -10.41 -12.90 2.51
C PHE A 110 -11.36 -13.99 2.02
N GLU A 111 -11.54 -15.08 2.78
CA GLU A 111 -12.45 -16.16 2.44
C GLU A 111 -13.93 -15.82 2.75
N SER A 112 -14.14 -14.91 3.70
CA SER A 112 -15.47 -14.49 4.16
C SER A 112 -15.97 -13.18 3.55
N LEU A 113 -15.22 -12.57 2.63
CA LEU A 113 -15.55 -11.26 2.05
C LEU A 113 -16.82 -11.31 1.21
N PRO A 114 -17.74 -10.34 1.35
CA PRO A 114 -18.87 -10.19 0.45
C PRO A 114 -18.40 -9.88 -0.98
N VAL A 115 -18.68 -10.80 -1.91
CA VAL A 115 -18.22 -10.72 -3.31
C VAL A 115 -18.64 -9.40 -3.98
N GLU A 116 -19.86 -8.93 -3.72
CA GLU A 116 -20.36 -7.68 -4.29
C GLU A 116 -19.58 -6.46 -3.79
N LEU A 117 -19.19 -6.46 -2.51
CA LEU A 117 -18.42 -5.37 -1.92
C LEU A 117 -17.00 -5.33 -2.49
N VAL A 118 -16.34 -6.49 -2.61
CA VAL A 118 -15.03 -6.64 -3.24
C VAL A 118 -15.08 -6.13 -4.67
N SER A 119 -16.00 -6.65 -5.49
CA SER A 119 -16.14 -6.27 -6.90
C SER A 119 -16.42 -4.77 -7.07
N ARG A 120 -17.21 -4.18 -6.18
CA ARG A 120 -17.50 -2.75 -6.23
C ARG A 120 -16.28 -1.89 -5.92
N ILE A 121 -15.48 -2.28 -4.92
CA ILE A 121 -14.21 -1.61 -4.60
C ILE A 121 -13.24 -1.70 -5.78
N GLU A 122 -13.08 -2.89 -6.37
CA GLU A 122 -12.22 -3.11 -7.53
C GLU A 122 -12.59 -2.21 -8.70
N THR A 123 -13.87 -2.18 -9.06
CA THR A 123 -14.39 -1.33 -10.15
C THR A 123 -14.09 0.15 -9.92
N LEU A 124 -14.33 0.66 -8.71
CA LEU A 124 -14.05 2.05 -8.39
C LEU A 124 -12.55 2.37 -8.40
N VAL A 125 -11.71 1.44 -7.96
CA VAL A 125 -10.25 1.63 -8.00
C VAL A 125 -9.76 1.65 -9.44
N GLU A 126 -10.27 0.80 -10.32
CA GLU A 126 -9.92 0.81 -11.74
C GLU A 126 -10.35 2.11 -12.44
N GLU A 127 -11.56 2.60 -12.13
CA GLU A 127 -12.05 3.91 -12.57
C GLU A 127 -11.13 5.03 -12.09
N LEU A 128 -10.80 5.06 -10.80
CA LEU A 128 -9.89 6.04 -10.21
C LEU A 128 -8.51 6.03 -10.86
N LEU A 129 -7.95 4.86 -11.12
CA LEU A 129 -6.65 4.72 -11.77
C LEU A 129 -6.67 5.23 -13.22
N LYS A 130 -7.77 5.00 -13.94
CA LYS A 130 -7.98 5.52 -15.30
C LYS A 130 -8.07 7.05 -15.29
N ASP A 131 -8.88 7.60 -14.42
CA ASP A 131 -9.13 9.04 -14.33
C ASP A 131 -7.86 9.80 -13.90
N LYS A 132 -7.10 9.26 -12.95
CA LYS A 132 -5.79 9.85 -12.59
C LYS A 132 -4.81 9.91 -13.76
N ARG A 133 -4.82 8.93 -14.67
CA ARG A 133 -3.96 8.93 -15.86
C ARG A 133 -4.35 10.02 -16.86
N THR A 134 -5.61 10.39 -16.89
CA THR A 134 -6.13 11.48 -17.77
C THR A 134 -6.12 12.85 -17.09
N GLY A 135 -5.71 12.93 -15.82
CA GLY A 135 -5.70 14.17 -15.05
C GLY A 135 -7.08 14.61 -14.57
N THR A 136 -8.08 13.71 -14.61
CA THR A 136 -9.43 13.97 -14.12
C THR A 136 -9.46 14.02 -12.59
N GLU A 137 -10.30 14.87 -12.03
CA GLU A 137 -10.50 14.97 -10.58
C GLU A 137 -11.15 13.66 -10.04
N THR A 138 -10.59 13.09 -8.97
CA THR A 138 -10.96 11.76 -8.47
C THR A 138 -11.41 11.71 -7.00
N ALA A 139 -11.51 12.86 -6.30
CA ALA A 139 -11.86 12.88 -4.88
C ALA A 139 -13.24 12.26 -4.59
N HIS A 140 -14.19 12.40 -5.52
CA HIS A 140 -15.50 11.78 -5.38
C HIS A 140 -15.46 10.24 -5.47
N ILE A 141 -14.56 9.68 -6.30
CA ILE A 141 -14.35 8.22 -6.41
C ILE A 141 -13.65 7.72 -5.15
N GLN A 142 -12.60 8.43 -4.70
CA GLN A 142 -11.90 8.06 -3.47
C GLN A 142 -12.85 8.03 -2.27
N ARG A 143 -13.75 9.00 -2.12
CA ARG A 143 -14.74 9.02 -1.05
C ARG A 143 -15.66 7.80 -1.07
N LYS A 144 -16.12 7.37 -2.26
CA LYS A 144 -16.93 6.14 -2.40
C LYS A 144 -16.13 4.90 -2.00
N ILE A 145 -14.84 4.83 -2.35
CA ILE A 145 -13.96 3.73 -1.92
C ILE A 145 -13.84 3.72 -0.40
N ASP A 146 -13.60 4.88 0.22
CA ASP A 146 -13.50 5.01 1.68
C ASP A 146 -14.77 4.56 2.40
N GLU A 147 -15.95 4.92 1.90
CA GLU A 147 -17.24 4.48 2.42
C GLU A 147 -17.41 2.95 2.36
N LEU A 148 -17.01 2.33 1.24
CA LEU A 148 -17.07 0.88 1.08
C LEU A 148 -16.05 0.15 1.97
N VAL A 149 -14.85 0.69 2.11
CA VAL A 149 -13.84 0.11 3.01
C VAL A 149 -14.27 0.29 4.46
N CYS A 150 -14.83 1.42 4.86
CA CYS A 150 -15.42 1.59 6.20
C CYS A 150 -16.50 0.54 6.50
N ARG A 151 -17.39 0.27 5.53
CA ARG A 151 -18.38 -0.81 5.68
C ARG A 151 -17.75 -2.20 5.80
N LEU A 152 -16.65 -2.44 5.07
CA LEU A 152 -15.91 -3.70 5.14
C LEU A 152 -15.33 -3.97 6.53
N TYR A 153 -14.91 -2.91 7.23
CA TYR A 153 -14.34 -2.97 8.58
C TYR A 153 -15.35 -2.70 9.69
N ASP A 154 -16.63 -2.51 9.35
CA ASP A 154 -17.70 -2.16 10.30
C ASP A 154 -17.35 -0.91 11.15
N VAL A 155 -16.84 0.14 10.50
CA VAL A 155 -16.45 1.40 11.14
C VAL A 155 -17.23 2.58 10.56
N ASP A 156 -17.52 3.59 11.40
CA ASP A 156 -18.15 4.83 10.95
C ASP A 156 -17.11 5.80 10.41
N ILE A 157 -17.27 6.20 9.15
CA ILE A 157 -16.38 7.16 8.47
C ILE A 157 -16.33 8.53 9.17
N ASN A 158 -17.44 8.97 9.77
CA ASN A 158 -17.50 10.25 10.50
C ASN A 158 -16.69 10.18 11.80
N ALA A 159 -16.72 9.02 12.47
CA ALA A 159 -15.91 8.80 13.67
C ALA A 159 -14.41 8.82 13.33
N LEU A 160 -13.99 8.23 12.22
CA LEU A 160 -12.59 8.25 11.76
C LEU A 160 -12.13 9.68 11.43
N ASN A 161 -12.95 10.45 10.71
CA ASN A 161 -12.62 11.81 10.32
C ASN A 161 -12.51 12.76 11.54
N SER A 162 -13.38 12.60 12.54
CA SER A 162 -13.33 13.42 13.76
C SER A 162 -12.11 13.10 14.62
N ALA A 163 -11.69 11.84 14.69
CA ALA A 163 -10.52 11.40 15.45
C ALA A 163 -9.18 11.79 14.78
N SER A 164 -9.17 12.04 13.47
CA SER A 164 -7.97 12.45 12.71
C SER A 164 -7.67 13.95 12.82
N THR A 165 -8.54 14.74 13.45
CA THR A 165 -8.43 16.21 13.56
C THR A 165 -7.83 16.68 14.90
N CYS A 166 -7.47 15.78 15.78
CA CYS A 166 -6.73 16.02 17.02
C CYS A 166 -5.26 15.68 16.83
#